data_c93468045f95a518ec77538c2b290d98
#
_entry.id   c93468045f95a518ec77538c2b290d98
#
_cell.length_a   1.000
_cell.length_b   1.000
_cell.length_c   1.000
_cell.angle_alpha   90.00
_cell.angle_beta   90.00
_cell.angle_gamma   90.00
#
_symmetry.space_group_name_H-M   'P 1'
#
loop_
_entity.id
_entity.type
_entity.pdbx_description
1 polymer ?
#
loop_
_entity_poly.entity_id
_entity_poly.type
_entity_poly.pdbx_seq_one_letter_code
_entity_poly.pdbx_strand_id
1 'polypeptide(L)'
;MKNILEMLEYSAERFPDKYVFRDENTDMTYAEFLRTAKNIGTDIAKHGINNKPIAVIAERSAGCLAAMFGVLYSGNFYTVIDSEMPPERVKAIFETLKPAAVVVTKACLSLLKKLDFNGKAVNYETAKDCPADSNLLGKVRENMIDSDPAYALFTSGSTGVPKGAVVSHKAVLSYVKWYSDTFKIDENTVFGSQTPFYFSMSVSDVFSTVYAGGELNIIPKTLFSFPMKLLELLNERRVNTIYWVPSALCIIANWRVLDYGELKYIKKVLFAGEVMPTRQLNYWIEKLPYALFANLFGPTETTDICTYYIVDRKFKDGETLPIGRACDNCDVFVLKEDGTKAKTGEEGELYARGSFLAMGYYNNPEKTAAASISPSSIL
;
A
#
# COMPACT_ATOMS: atom_id res chain seq x y z
N MET A 1 9.68 -16.63 5.89
CA MET A 1 8.99 -15.62 6.69
C MET A 1 7.56 -16.07 6.92
N LYS A 2 7.07 -15.96 8.14
CA LYS A 2 5.69 -16.35 8.52
C LYS A 2 4.73 -15.15 8.56
N ASN A 3 5.25 -13.94 8.78
CA ASN A 3 4.44 -12.72 8.83
C ASN A 3 5.24 -11.49 8.39
N ILE A 4 4.54 -10.39 8.16
CA ILE A 4 5.11 -9.11 7.70
C ILE A 4 6.17 -8.55 8.68
N LEU A 5 6.01 -8.79 9.98
CA LEU A 5 6.91 -8.24 10.99
C LEU A 5 8.33 -8.79 10.88
N GLU A 6 8.48 -10.04 10.44
CA GLU A 6 9.79 -10.66 10.19
C GLU A 6 10.57 -9.95 9.07
N MET A 7 9.88 -9.33 8.10
CA MET A 7 10.54 -8.52 7.08
C MET A 7 11.22 -7.30 7.72
N LEU A 8 10.47 -6.59 8.58
CA LEU A 8 10.99 -5.41 9.27
C LEU A 8 12.13 -5.78 10.22
N GLU A 9 11.97 -6.85 10.99
CA GLU A 9 12.97 -7.31 11.95
C GLU A 9 14.27 -7.70 11.24
N TYR A 10 14.17 -8.44 10.13
CA TYR A 10 15.33 -8.84 9.32
C TYR A 10 16.06 -7.63 8.72
N SER A 11 15.32 -6.66 8.18
CA SER A 11 15.95 -5.46 7.60
C SER A 11 16.52 -4.54 8.68
N ALA A 12 15.88 -4.43 9.84
CA ALA A 12 16.40 -3.64 10.96
C ALA A 12 17.67 -4.24 11.59
N GLU A 13 17.81 -5.57 11.58
CA GLU A 13 19.04 -6.24 12.00
C GLU A 13 20.21 -5.96 11.04
N ARG A 14 19.94 -5.96 9.73
CA ARG A 14 20.96 -5.73 8.69
C ARG A 14 21.36 -4.27 8.51
N PHE A 15 20.41 -3.35 8.67
CA PHE A 15 20.55 -1.94 8.33
C PHE A 15 20.00 -1.02 9.43
N PRO A 16 20.41 -1.16 10.71
CA PRO A 16 19.78 -0.46 11.83
C PRO A 16 19.79 1.07 11.70
N ASP A 17 20.89 1.63 11.19
CA ASP A 17 21.11 3.08 11.12
C ASP A 17 20.65 3.70 9.78
N LYS A 18 20.18 2.87 8.83
CA LYS A 18 19.67 3.34 7.56
C LYS A 18 18.27 3.91 7.73
N TYR A 19 17.96 4.99 7.03
CA TYR A 19 16.59 5.51 6.96
C TYR A 19 15.68 4.52 6.25
N VAL A 20 14.51 4.26 6.86
CA VAL A 20 13.45 3.43 6.29
C VAL A 20 12.33 4.31 5.74
N PHE A 21 11.81 5.23 6.55
CA PHE A 21 10.72 6.14 6.19
C PHE A 21 11.07 7.58 6.53
N ARG A 22 10.88 8.45 5.54
CA ARG A 22 11.20 9.88 5.66
C ARG A 22 10.03 10.71 5.17
N ASP A 23 9.64 11.73 5.94
CA ASP A 23 8.64 12.72 5.55
C ASP A 23 9.19 14.16 5.69
N GLU A 24 8.33 15.18 5.65
CA GLU A 24 8.75 16.57 5.82
C GLU A 24 9.30 16.88 7.21
N ASN A 25 8.86 16.15 8.24
CA ASN A 25 9.11 16.47 9.63
C ASN A 25 9.93 15.39 10.36
N THR A 26 10.01 14.20 9.79
CA THR A 26 10.55 13.03 10.47
C THR A 26 11.34 12.15 9.52
N ASP A 27 12.58 11.88 9.88
CA ASP A 27 13.41 10.85 9.27
C ASP A 27 13.58 9.72 10.30
N MET A 28 13.09 8.50 10.00
CA MET A 28 13.22 7.34 10.90
C MET A 28 14.19 6.33 10.32
N THR A 29 15.18 5.91 11.13
CA THR A 29 16.01 4.75 10.83
C THR A 29 15.23 3.45 11.05
N TYR A 30 15.74 2.33 10.53
CA TYR A 30 15.15 1.01 10.77
C TYR A 30 15.07 0.66 12.25
N ALA A 31 16.12 0.97 13.03
CA ALA A 31 16.14 0.73 14.47
C ALA A 31 15.09 1.58 15.23
N GLU A 32 14.96 2.85 14.87
CA GLU A 32 13.98 3.76 15.46
C GLU A 32 12.57 3.35 15.11
N PHE A 33 12.31 3.00 13.84
CA PHE A 33 11.01 2.57 13.38
C PHE A 33 10.57 1.26 14.06
N LEU A 34 11.46 0.26 14.10
CA LEU A 34 11.21 -1.01 14.80
C LEU A 34 10.88 -0.80 16.27
N ARG A 35 11.67 0.02 16.97
CA ARG A 35 11.42 0.37 18.37
C ARG A 35 10.07 1.04 18.55
N THR A 36 9.76 2.05 17.74
CA THR A 36 8.50 2.79 17.80
C THR A 36 7.29 1.87 17.54
N ALA A 37 7.37 1.02 16.54
CA ALA A 37 6.31 0.05 16.23
C ALA A 37 6.11 -0.95 17.38
N LYS A 38 7.17 -1.47 18.00
CA LYS A 38 7.07 -2.36 19.17
C LYS A 38 6.50 -1.65 20.40
N ASN A 39 6.86 -0.38 20.63
CA ASN A 39 6.31 0.43 21.71
C ASN A 39 4.78 0.57 21.56
N ILE A 40 4.33 1.01 20.39
CA ILE A 40 2.89 1.15 20.06
C ILE A 40 2.18 -0.21 20.18
N GLY A 41 2.79 -1.27 19.64
CA GLY A 41 2.27 -2.63 19.73
C GLY A 41 2.10 -3.11 21.16
N THR A 42 3.05 -2.79 22.04
CA THR A 42 2.97 -3.09 23.49
C THR A 42 1.81 -2.36 24.15
N ASP A 43 1.66 -1.06 23.86
CA ASP A 43 0.56 -0.27 24.44
C ASP A 43 -0.82 -0.83 24.03
N ILE A 44 -0.97 -1.20 22.78
CA ILE A 44 -2.21 -1.84 22.28
C ILE A 44 -2.41 -3.22 22.91
N ALA A 45 -1.37 -4.07 22.96
CA ALA A 45 -1.47 -5.45 23.46
C ALA A 45 -1.88 -5.52 24.96
N LYS A 46 -1.50 -4.50 25.76
CA LYS A 46 -1.94 -4.39 27.17
C LYS A 46 -3.46 -4.38 27.35
N HIS A 47 -4.22 -4.07 26.29
CA HIS A 47 -5.68 -4.07 26.34
C HIS A 47 -6.32 -5.43 26.05
N GLY A 48 -5.52 -6.46 25.78
CA GLY A 48 -6.04 -7.83 25.54
C GLY A 48 -6.82 -7.96 24.23
N ILE A 49 -6.66 -7.02 23.28
CA ILE A 49 -7.31 -7.06 21.97
C ILE A 49 -6.43 -7.91 21.05
N ASN A 50 -7.01 -8.93 20.41
CA ASN A 50 -6.29 -9.81 19.50
C ASN A 50 -7.16 -10.18 18.29
N ASN A 51 -6.54 -10.20 17.10
CA ASN A 51 -7.17 -10.51 15.82
C ASN A 51 -8.44 -9.69 15.55
N LYS A 52 -8.39 -8.40 15.85
CA LYS A 52 -9.48 -7.43 15.67
C LYS A 52 -9.04 -6.25 14.81
N PRO A 53 -10.00 -5.56 14.15
CA PRO A 53 -9.69 -4.34 13.41
C PRO A 53 -9.35 -3.19 14.36
N ILE A 54 -8.25 -2.51 14.05
CA ILE A 54 -7.87 -1.27 14.72
C ILE A 54 -7.78 -0.17 13.67
N ALA A 55 -8.51 0.93 13.85
CA ALA A 55 -8.41 2.06 12.96
C ALA A 55 -7.18 2.91 13.34
N VAL A 56 -6.39 3.30 12.35
CA VAL A 56 -5.27 4.25 12.49
C VAL A 56 -5.71 5.57 11.89
N ILE A 57 -5.98 6.57 12.73
CA ILE A 57 -6.37 7.93 12.30
C ILE A 57 -5.17 8.84 12.43
N ALA A 58 -4.53 9.11 11.31
CA ALA A 58 -3.29 9.87 11.25
C ALA A 58 -3.12 10.58 9.91
N GLU A 59 -2.31 11.63 9.90
CA GLU A 59 -1.80 12.22 8.67
C GLU A 59 -0.84 11.24 8.00
N ARG A 60 -0.69 11.38 6.70
CA ARG A 60 0.24 10.57 5.92
C ARG A 60 1.69 10.91 6.28
N SER A 61 2.29 10.10 7.14
CA SER A 61 3.60 10.34 7.75
C SER A 61 4.32 9.03 8.12
N ALA A 62 5.61 9.12 8.45
CA ALA A 62 6.37 8.00 9.02
C ALA A 62 5.74 7.51 10.35
N GLY A 63 5.15 8.41 11.12
CA GLY A 63 4.40 8.08 12.34
C GLY A 63 3.14 7.24 12.07
N CYS A 64 2.41 7.52 10.98
CA CYS A 64 1.29 6.70 10.55
C CYS A 64 1.74 5.27 10.23
N LEU A 65 2.84 5.11 9.51
CA LEU A 65 3.42 3.79 9.21
C LEU A 65 3.86 3.07 10.49
N ALA A 66 4.46 3.78 11.45
CA ALA A 66 4.81 3.19 12.73
C ALA A 66 3.57 2.72 13.52
N ALA A 67 2.46 3.46 13.45
CA ALA A 67 1.19 3.04 14.05
C ALA A 67 0.61 1.80 13.36
N MET A 68 0.64 1.72 12.01
CA MET A 68 0.22 0.54 11.26
C MET A 68 1.00 -0.72 11.69
N PHE A 69 2.34 -0.63 11.76
CA PHE A 69 3.17 -1.74 12.23
C PHE A 69 2.97 -2.03 13.71
N GLY A 70 2.70 -1.02 14.54
CA GLY A 70 2.35 -1.20 15.94
C GLY A 70 1.07 -2.02 16.11
N VAL A 71 0.06 -1.76 15.30
CA VAL A 71 -1.17 -2.60 15.26
C VAL A 71 -0.82 -4.04 14.92
N LEU A 72 0.03 -4.28 13.92
CA LEU A 72 0.47 -5.63 13.56
C LEU A 72 1.26 -6.31 14.71
N TYR A 73 2.14 -5.57 15.42
CA TYR A 73 2.87 -6.10 16.58
C TYR A 73 1.95 -6.51 17.73
N SER A 74 0.78 -5.89 17.85
CA SER A 74 -0.23 -6.25 18.85
C SER A 74 -1.09 -7.47 18.48
N GLY A 75 -0.80 -8.13 17.34
CA GLY A 75 -1.60 -9.28 16.86
C GLY A 75 -2.97 -8.89 16.27
N ASN A 76 -3.10 -7.65 15.81
CA ASN A 76 -4.32 -7.10 15.22
C ASN A 76 -4.06 -6.67 13.78
N PHE A 77 -5.14 -6.32 13.05
CA PHE A 77 -5.03 -5.78 11.70
C PHE A 77 -5.51 -4.33 11.62
N TYR A 78 -4.89 -3.55 10.74
CA TYR A 78 -5.18 -2.13 10.67
C TYR A 78 -6.15 -1.76 9.54
N THR A 79 -6.82 -0.62 9.71
CA THR A 79 -7.47 0.17 8.67
C THR A 79 -6.99 1.61 8.81
N VAL A 80 -6.45 2.18 7.73
CA VAL A 80 -5.98 3.58 7.74
C VAL A 80 -7.13 4.52 7.42
N ILE A 81 -7.28 5.54 8.25
CA ILE A 81 -8.19 6.66 8.06
C ILE A 81 -7.34 7.93 7.96
N ASP A 82 -7.36 8.54 6.79
CA ASP A 82 -6.66 9.80 6.55
C ASP A 82 -7.40 10.97 7.22
N SER A 83 -6.65 11.90 7.78
CA SER A 83 -7.20 13.10 8.43
C SER A 83 -8.04 13.98 7.50
N GLU A 84 -7.78 13.92 6.19
CA GLU A 84 -8.51 14.66 5.16
C GLU A 84 -9.78 13.95 4.67
N MET A 85 -10.06 12.71 5.12
CA MET A 85 -11.29 12.01 4.73
C MET A 85 -12.54 12.76 5.23
N PRO A 86 -13.58 12.88 4.39
CA PRO A 86 -14.86 13.45 4.83
C PRO A 86 -15.41 12.66 6.02
N PRO A 87 -15.88 13.33 7.10
CA PRO A 87 -16.40 12.66 8.30
C PRO A 87 -17.48 11.62 8.03
N GLU A 88 -18.38 11.89 7.08
CA GLU A 88 -19.45 10.95 6.68
C GLU A 88 -18.90 9.64 6.10
N ARG A 89 -17.83 9.73 5.32
CA ARG A 89 -17.13 8.54 4.80
C ARG A 89 -16.49 7.74 5.94
N VAL A 90 -15.84 8.43 6.88
CA VAL A 90 -15.22 7.77 8.04
C VAL A 90 -16.27 7.08 8.89
N LYS A 91 -17.42 7.73 9.11
CA LYS A 91 -18.55 7.15 9.85
C LYS A 91 -19.07 5.88 9.18
N ALA A 92 -19.28 5.90 7.86
CA ALA A 92 -19.70 4.72 7.10
C ALA A 92 -18.67 3.57 7.17
N ILE A 93 -17.36 3.89 7.17
CA ILE A 93 -16.29 2.90 7.39
C ILE A 93 -16.40 2.31 8.80
N PHE A 94 -16.59 3.12 9.84
CA PHE A 94 -16.70 2.67 11.23
C PHE A 94 -17.92 1.80 11.47
N GLU A 95 -19.06 2.08 10.83
CA GLU A 95 -20.28 1.26 10.91
C GLU A 95 -20.03 -0.16 10.39
N THR A 96 -19.21 -0.31 9.33
CA THR A 96 -18.85 -1.62 8.77
C THR A 96 -17.71 -2.28 9.57
N LEU A 97 -16.65 -1.51 9.83
CA LEU A 97 -15.42 -2.00 10.47
C LEU A 97 -15.65 -2.37 11.93
N LYS A 98 -16.43 -1.57 12.68
CA LYS A 98 -16.61 -1.68 14.13
C LYS A 98 -15.28 -1.89 14.85
N PRO A 99 -14.35 -0.90 14.75
CA PRO A 99 -12.99 -1.09 15.25
C PRO A 99 -13.00 -1.35 16.76
N ALA A 100 -12.18 -2.32 17.19
CA ALA A 100 -12.04 -2.65 18.62
C ALA A 100 -11.26 -1.57 19.38
N ALA A 101 -10.37 -0.88 18.68
CA ALA A 101 -9.64 0.29 19.19
C ALA A 101 -9.29 1.24 18.04
N VAL A 102 -8.85 2.44 18.41
CA VAL A 102 -8.36 3.45 17.48
C VAL A 102 -6.99 3.92 17.93
N VAL A 103 -5.99 3.92 17.05
CA VAL A 103 -4.74 4.67 17.25
C VAL A 103 -4.93 6.03 16.60
N VAL A 104 -4.73 7.11 17.34
CA VAL A 104 -4.99 8.47 16.86
C VAL A 104 -3.85 9.41 17.20
N THR A 105 -3.42 10.24 16.21
CA THR A 105 -2.46 11.34 16.45
C THR A 105 -3.17 12.54 17.09
N LYS A 106 -2.40 13.38 17.78
CA LYS A 106 -2.93 14.60 18.41
C LYS A 106 -3.67 15.50 17.42
N ALA A 107 -3.15 15.63 16.21
CA ALA A 107 -3.77 16.44 15.15
C ALA A 107 -5.14 15.90 14.72
N CYS A 108 -5.35 14.59 14.79
CA CYS A 108 -6.58 13.92 14.36
C CYS A 108 -7.63 13.72 15.47
N LEU A 109 -7.37 14.15 16.70
CA LEU A 109 -8.31 14.01 17.81
C LEU A 109 -9.67 14.68 17.57
N SER A 110 -9.68 15.78 16.81
CA SER A 110 -10.93 16.47 16.44
C SER A 110 -11.82 15.64 15.52
N LEU A 111 -11.22 14.85 14.62
CA LEU A 111 -11.95 13.90 13.76
C LEU A 111 -12.55 12.77 14.60
N LEU A 112 -11.76 12.17 15.49
CA LEU A 112 -12.25 11.10 16.37
C LEU A 112 -13.45 11.55 17.22
N LYS A 113 -13.43 12.78 17.76
CA LYS A 113 -14.56 13.35 18.52
C LYS A 113 -15.85 13.46 17.70
N LYS A 114 -15.75 13.71 16.39
CA LYS A 114 -16.93 13.81 15.49
C LYS A 114 -17.54 12.44 15.15
N LEU A 115 -16.84 11.35 15.45
CA LEU A 115 -17.30 9.99 15.14
C LEU A 115 -18.10 9.35 16.28
N ASP A 116 -18.27 10.04 17.43
CA ASP A 116 -18.93 9.51 18.64
C ASP A 116 -18.39 8.13 19.04
N PHE A 117 -17.09 7.89 18.82
CA PHE A 117 -16.44 6.61 19.11
C PHE A 117 -16.27 6.43 20.63
N ASN A 118 -16.97 5.44 21.20
CA ASN A 118 -16.96 5.13 22.62
C ASN A 118 -16.00 3.97 22.99
N GLY A 119 -15.21 3.49 22.03
CA GLY A 119 -14.23 2.41 22.25
C GLY A 119 -12.90 2.90 22.80
N LYS A 120 -11.90 2.02 22.78
CA LYS A 120 -10.55 2.32 23.26
C LYS A 120 -9.80 3.21 22.27
N ALA A 121 -9.36 4.38 22.74
CA ALA A 121 -8.48 5.26 21.98
C ALA A 121 -7.06 5.17 22.54
N VAL A 122 -6.11 4.86 21.68
CA VAL A 122 -4.66 4.83 21.94
C VAL A 122 -4.07 6.11 21.35
N ASN A 123 -3.49 6.96 22.19
CA ASN A 123 -2.84 8.18 21.75
C ASN A 123 -1.45 7.85 21.20
N TYR A 124 -1.19 8.18 19.93
CA TYR A 124 0.07 7.90 19.25
C TYR A 124 1.28 8.50 20.00
N GLU A 125 1.16 9.76 20.48
CA GLU A 125 2.28 10.48 21.09
C GLU A 125 2.73 9.85 22.42
N THR A 126 1.83 9.19 23.13
CA THR A 126 2.19 8.45 24.35
C THR A 126 2.56 7.01 24.07
N ALA A 127 1.89 6.37 23.12
CA ALA A 127 2.11 4.97 22.78
C ALA A 127 3.50 4.73 22.15
N LYS A 128 3.99 5.67 21.32
CA LYS A 128 5.33 5.60 20.71
C LYS A 128 6.46 5.59 21.74
N ASP A 129 6.23 6.14 22.94
CA ASP A 129 7.19 6.23 24.03
C ASP A 129 6.95 5.16 25.12
N CYS A 130 5.92 4.31 24.97
CA CYS A 130 5.66 3.18 25.86
C CYS A 130 6.78 2.15 25.74
N PRO A 131 7.51 1.81 26.83
CA PRO A 131 8.58 0.82 26.72
C PRO A 131 8.09 -0.51 26.20
N ALA A 132 8.77 -1.06 25.18
CA ALA A 132 8.43 -2.34 24.59
C ALA A 132 8.54 -3.49 25.61
N ASP A 133 7.48 -4.29 25.73
CA ASP A 133 7.46 -5.51 26.52
C ASP A 133 7.64 -6.72 25.59
N SER A 134 8.88 -7.21 25.49
CA SER A 134 9.24 -8.33 24.64
C SER A 134 8.53 -9.64 25.02
N ASN A 135 8.20 -9.84 26.31
CA ASN A 135 7.50 -11.04 26.76
C ASN A 135 6.02 -11.00 26.31
N LEU A 136 5.38 -9.84 26.44
CA LEU A 136 4.00 -9.64 25.98
C LEU A 136 3.90 -9.81 24.46
N LEU A 137 4.76 -9.13 23.70
CA LEU A 137 4.78 -9.23 22.24
C LEU A 137 5.17 -10.64 21.75
N GLY A 138 6.05 -11.35 22.49
CA GLY A 138 6.38 -12.76 22.24
C GLY A 138 5.16 -13.66 22.33
N LYS A 139 4.38 -13.55 23.41
CA LYS A 139 3.11 -14.31 23.58
C LYS A 139 2.10 -13.99 22.49
N VAL A 140 1.99 -12.72 22.06
CA VAL A 140 1.15 -12.35 20.92
C VAL A 140 1.63 -13.05 19.65
N ARG A 141 2.95 -13.00 19.37
CA ARG A 141 3.57 -13.59 18.19
C ARG A 141 3.37 -15.11 18.08
N GLU A 142 3.41 -15.85 19.21
CA GLU A 142 3.21 -17.29 19.26
C GLU A 142 1.84 -17.73 18.71
N ASN A 143 0.83 -16.86 18.84
CA ASN A 143 -0.54 -17.14 18.38
C ASN A 143 -0.82 -16.62 16.96
N MET A 144 0.13 -15.90 16.31
CA MET A 144 -0.05 -15.39 14.97
C MET A 144 0.28 -16.42 13.91
N ILE A 145 -0.57 -16.53 12.90
CA ILE A 145 -0.36 -17.36 11.71
C ILE A 145 -0.34 -16.50 10.45
N ASP A 146 0.18 -17.02 9.35
CA ASP A 146 0.33 -16.30 8.09
C ASP A 146 -0.99 -15.95 7.40
N SER A 147 -2.05 -16.69 7.72
CA SER A 147 -3.42 -16.42 7.24
C SER A 147 -4.19 -15.40 8.09
N ASP A 148 -3.63 -14.91 9.20
CA ASP A 148 -4.25 -13.80 9.92
C ASP A 148 -4.34 -12.55 9.06
N PRO A 149 -5.40 -11.72 9.24
CA PRO A 149 -5.50 -10.44 8.57
C PRO A 149 -4.33 -9.52 8.92
N ALA A 150 -3.78 -8.84 7.92
CA ALA A 150 -2.81 -7.77 8.10
C ALA A 150 -3.48 -6.38 8.06
N TYR A 151 -4.42 -6.22 7.14
CA TYR A 151 -5.17 -4.98 7.00
C TYR A 151 -6.54 -5.18 6.34
N ALA A 152 -7.40 -4.17 6.49
CA ALA A 152 -8.62 -4.01 5.70
C ALA A 152 -8.61 -2.61 5.07
N LEU A 153 -8.54 -2.51 3.73
CA LEU A 153 -8.62 -1.24 3.02
C LEU A 153 -9.99 -1.05 2.39
N PHE A 154 -10.56 0.15 2.60
CA PHE A 154 -11.91 0.45 2.20
C PHE A 154 -11.98 1.14 0.85
N THR A 155 -12.67 0.51 -0.10
CA THR A 155 -12.96 1.05 -1.43
C THR A 155 -14.41 1.56 -1.50
N SER A 156 -14.68 2.45 -2.47
CA SER A 156 -16.05 2.88 -2.77
C SER A 156 -16.81 1.72 -3.43
N GLY A 157 -17.83 1.22 -2.75
CA GLY A 157 -18.75 0.25 -3.35
C GLY A 157 -19.65 0.89 -4.40
N SER A 158 -20.05 0.14 -5.43
CA SER A 158 -21.04 0.57 -6.45
C SER A 158 -22.39 0.98 -5.83
N THR A 159 -22.68 0.52 -4.62
CA THR A 159 -23.89 0.86 -3.83
C THR A 159 -23.72 2.06 -2.90
N GLY A 160 -22.58 2.77 -2.97
CA GLY A 160 -22.25 3.89 -2.07
C GLY A 160 -21.75 3.47 -0.67
N VAL A 161 -21.97 2.23 -0.23
CA VAL A 161 -21.46 1.73 1.06
C VAL A 161 -20.02 1.25 0.89
N PRO A 162 -19.07 1.77 1.69
CA PRO A 162 -17.67 1.35 1.63
C PRO A 162 -17.53 -0.15 1.93
N LYS A 163 -16.68 -0.85 1.16
CA LYS A 163 -16.35 -2.25 1.36
C LYS A 163 -14.88 -2.40 1.72
N GLY A 164 -14.58 -3.09 2.81
CA GLY A 164 -13.22 -3.31 3.31
C GLY A 164 -12.64 -4.63 2.80
N ALA A 165 -11.74 -4.60 1.82
CA ALA A 165 -11.03 -5.80 1.38
C ALA A 165 -10.00 -6.18 2.45
N VAL A 166 -10.11 -7.42 2.96
CA VAL A 166 -9.22 -7.96 4.01
C VAL A 166 -8.09 -8.73 3.37
N VAL A 167 -6.87 -8.37 3.69
CA VAL A 167 -5.67 -9.00 3.14
C VAL A 167 -4.84 -9.61 4.28
N SER A 168 -4.40 -10.86 4.10
CA SER A 168 -3.61 -11.59 5.09
C SER A 168 -2.11 -11.27 5.02
N HIS A 169 -1.37 -11.62 6.09
CA HIS A 169 0.11 -11.56 6.07
C HIS A 169 0.69 -12.38 4.92
N LYS A 170 0.18 -13.57 4.66
CA LYS A 170 0.61 -14.45 3.56
C LYS A 170 0.43 -13.78 2.19
N ALA A 171 -0.70 -13.11 1.98
CA ALA A 171 -0.97 -12.43 0.72
C ALA A 171 0.04 -11.31 0.47
N VAL A 172 0.32 -10.48 1.48
CA VAL A 172 1.34 -9.42 1.39
C VAL A 172 2.73 -10.00 1.13
N LEU A 173 3.14 -11.04 1.86
CA LEU A 173 4.45 -11.68 1.67
C LEU A 173 4.62 -12.23 0.25
N SER A 174 3.60 -12.90 -0.28
CA SER A 174 3.60 -13.44 -1.65
C SER A 174 3.70 -12.32 -2.68
N TYR A 175 2.91 -11.26 -2.50
CA TYR A 175 2.87 -10.11 -3.39
C TYR A 175 4.21 -9.35 -3.41
N VAL A 176 4.72 -9.00 -2.24
CA VAL A 176 5.96 -8.20 -2.09
C VAL A 176 7.18 -8.95 -2.64
N LYS A 177 7.22 -10.27 -2.46
CA LYS A 177 8.28 -11.10 -3.06
C LYS A 177 8.26 -11.01 -4.58
N TRP A 178 7.08 -11.21 -5.21
CA TRP A 178 6.93 -11.05 -6.66
C TRP A 178 7.34 -9.66 -7.12
N TYR A 179 6.85 -8.60 -6.45
CA TYR A 179 7.11 -7.21 -6.82
C TYR A 179 8.61 -6.90 -6.75
N SER A 180 9.26 -7.32 -5.67
CA SER A 180 10.69 -7.09 -5.47
C SER A 180 11.54 -7.86 -6.48
N ASP A 181 11.24 -9.12 -6.75
CA ASP A 181 11.94 -9.95 -7.71
C ASP A 181 11.79 -9.42 -9.15
N THR A 182 10.57 -8.99 -9.52
CA THR A 182 10.25 -8.51 -10.87
C THR A 182 10.91 -7.16 -11.17
N PHE A 183 10.78 -6.21 -10.25
CA PHE A 183 11.29 -4.85 -10.44
C PHE A 183 12.67 -4.61 -9.82
N LYS A 184 13.34 -5.68 -9.34
CA LYS A 184 14.68 -5.61 -8.74
C LYS A 184 14.73 -4.54 -7.64
N ILE A 185 13.79 -4.68 -6.67
CA ILE A 185 13.77 -3.87 -5.47
C ILE A 185 14.76 -4.48 -4.47
N ASP A 186 15.72 -3.69 -4.06
CA ASP A 186 16.82 -4.09 -3.18
C ASP A 186 17.08 -3.02 -2.11
N GLU A 187 18.12 -3.22 -1.31
CA GLU A 187 18.53 -2.29 -0.27
C GLU A 187 18.97 -0.92 -0.81
N ASN A 188 19.29 -0.78 -2.09
CA ASN A 188 19.65 0.50 -2.71
C ASN A 188 18.44 1.21 -3.31
N THR A 189 17.26 0.62 -3.21
CA THR A 189 16.03 1.23 -3.72
C THR A 189 15.58 2.35 -2.78
N VAL A 190 15.36 3.53 -3.38
CA VAL A 190 14.84 4.71 -2.72
C VAL A 190 13.54 5.10 -3.40
N PHE A 191 12.43 4.79 -2.73
CA PHE A 191 11.11 5.14 -3.23
C PHE A 191 10.74 6.59 -2.98
N GLY A 192 10.05 7.19 -3.96
CA GLY A 192 9.31 8.44 -3.79
C GLY A 192 7.81 8.14 -3.82
N SER A 193 7.18 7.99 -2.66
CA SER A 193 5.77 7.64 -2.56
C SER A 193 4.86 8.85 -2.58
N GLN A 194 3.81 8.82 -3.40
CA GLN A 194 2.75 9.83 -3.44
C GLN A 194 1.39 9.28 -2.96
N THR A 195 1.25 7.96 -2.90
CA THR A 195 -0.03 7.29 -2.65
C THR A 195 -0.49 7.45 -1.21
N PRO A 196 -1.74 7.82 -0.94
CA PRO A 196 -2.31 7.75 0.40
C PRO A 196 -2.32 6.32 0.94
N PHE A 197 -2.03 6.13 2.24
CA PHE A 197 -1.89 4.80 2.84
C PHE A 197 -3.19 3.99 2.96
N TYR A 198 -4.33 4.60 2.69
CA TYR A 198 -5.61 3.90 2.59
C TYR A 198 -5.91 3.34 1.19
N PHE A 199 -5.01 3.51 0.22
CA PHE A 199 -5.07 2.85 -1.10
C PHE A 199 -4.07 1.70 -1.20
N SER A 200 -4.46 0.63 -1.90
CA SER A 200 -3.65 -0.59 -2.06
C SER A 200 -2.29 -0.36 -2.72
N MET A 201 -2.16 0.62 -3.60
CA MET A 201 -0.87 0.97 -4.19
C MET A 201 0.23 1.27 -3.16
N SER A 202 -0.13 1.78 -1.97
CA SER A 202 0.84 2.02 -0.89
C SER A 202 1.45 0.74 -0.33
N VAL A 203 0.80 -0.40 -0.49
CA VAL A 203 1.29 -1.71 -0.06
C VAL A 203 2.58 -2.06 -0.79
N SER A 204 2.65 -1.77 -2.11
CA SER A 204 3.84 -2.00 -2.93
C SER A 204 5.04 -1.23 -2.41
N ASP A 205 4.90 0.07 -2.19
CA ASP A 205 6.00 0.93 -1.74
C ASP A 205 6.43 0.58 -0.30
N VAL A 206 5.46 0.56 0.64
CA VAL A 206 5.73 0.42 2.07
C VAL A 206 6.34 -0.93 2.39
N PHE A 207 5.67 -2.01 1.98
CA PHE A 207 6.12 -3.35 2.37
C PHE A 207 7.32 -3.85 1.56
N SER A 208 7.48 -3.40 0.29
CA SER A 208 8.70 -3.71 -0.46
C SER A 208 9.91 -2.98 0.10
N THR A 209 9.74 -1.76 0.63
CA THR A 209 10.80 -1.05 1.33
C THR A 209 11.32 -1.87 2.51
N VAL A 210 10.43 -2.31 3.40
CA VAL A 210 10.86 -3.09 4.58
C VAL A 210 11.34 -4.49 4.23
N TYR A 211 10.82 -5.10 3.17
CA TYR A 211 11.25 -6.41 2.69
C TYR A 211 12.69 -6.39 2.17
N ALA A 212 13.02 -5.37 1.38
CA ALA A 212 14.31 -5.25 0.71
C ALA A 212 15.40 -4.54 1.53
N GLY A 213 15.02 -3.87 2.61
CA GLY A 213 15.94 -2.99 3.35
C GLY A 213 16.16 -1.65 2.63
N GLY A 214 15.19 -1.21 1.81
CA GLY A 214 15.23 0.04 1.06
C GLY A 214 14.91 1.30 1.89
N GLU A 215 14.63 2.40 1.20
CA GLU A 215 14.20 3.67 1.79
C GLU A 215 12.92 4.15 1.08
N LEU A 216 11.99 4.74 1.81
CA LEU A 216 10.79 5.36 1.25
C LEU A 216 10.66 6.81 1.73
N ASN A 217 10.59 7.71 0.77
CA ASN A 217 10.34 9.13 0.99
C ASN A 217 8.86 9.43 0.74
N ILE A 218 8.17 9.92 1.75
CA ILE A 218 6.75 10.33 1.69
C ILE A 218 6.71 11.73 1.08
N ILE A 219 6.33 11.83 -0.18
CA ILE A 219 6.32 13.09 -0.91
C ILE A 219 5.11 13.93 -0.48
N PRO A 220 5.31 15.18 -0.05
CA PRO A 220 4.21 16.08 0.27
C PRO A 220 3.28 16.29 -0.92
N LYS A 221 1.97 16.14 -0.71
CA LYS A 221 0.94 16.33 -1.74
C LYS A 221 1.01 17.71 -2.40
N THR A 222 1.35 18.72 -1.63
CA THR A 222 1.49 20.11 -2.08
C THR A 222 2.53 20.29 -3.18
N LEU A 223 3.58 19.47 -3.21
CA LEU A 223 4.66 19.58 -4.21
C LEU A 223 4.20 19.24 -5.63
N PHE A 224 3.11 18.49 -5.79
CA PHE A 224 2.54 18.24 -7.12
C PHE A 224 1.96 19.52 -7.76
N SER A 225 1.65 20.55 -6.96
CA SER A 225 1.33 21.88 -7.46
C SER A 225 2.57 22.74 -7.77
N PHE A 226 3.76 22.30 -7.37
CA PHE A 226 5.04 22.98 -7.58
C PHE A 226 6.07 22.01 -8.17
N PRO A 227 5.91 21.58 -9.44
CA PRO A 227 6.65 20.45 -9.99
C PRO A 227 8.18 20.63 -10.01
N MET A 228 8.70 21.86 -10.12
CA MET A 228 10.15 22.09 -10.01
C MET A 228 10.69 21.77 -8.61
N LYS A 229 9.96 22.17 -7.55
CA LYS A 229 10.31 21.80 -6.17
C LYS A 229 10.19 20.30 -5.92
N LEU A 230 9.23 19.64 -6.59
CA LEU A 230 9.12 18.19 -6.57
C LEU A 230 10.39 17.54 -7.14
N LEU A 231 10.90 18.01 -8.29
CA LEU A 231 12.15 17.51 -8.86
C LEU A 231 13.34 17.74 -7.92
N GLU A 232 13.41 18.91 -7.30
CA GLU A 232 14.45 19.24 -6.32
C GLU A 232 14.45 18.22 -5.16
N LEU A 233 13.28 17.96 -4.55
CA LEU A 233 13.13 16.96 -3.48
C LEU A 233 13.53 15.57 -3.94
N LEU A 234 13.06 15.11 -5.11
CA LEU A 234 13.40 13.79 -5.64
C LEU A 234 14.91 13.63 -5.86
N ASN A 235 15.60 14.67 -6.31
CA ASN A 235 17.05 14.67 -6.48
C ASN A 235 17.79 14.75 -5.13
N GLU A 236 17.35 15.61 -4.20
CA GLU A 236 17.93 15.73 -2.85
C GLU A 236 17.89 14.40 -2.12
N ARG A 237 16.74 13.74 -2.15
CA ARG A 237 16.49 12.44 -1.52
C ARG A 237 17.03 11.26 -2.35
N ARG A 238 17.62 11.50 -3.50
CA ARG A 238 18.15 10.49 -4.43
C ARG A 238 17.13 9.41 -4.79
N VAL A 239 15.87 9.80 -4.94
CA VAL A 239 14.78 8.89 -5.32
C VAL A 239 15.11 8.24 -6.66
N ASN A 240 15.09 6.90 -6.69
CA ASN A 240 15.40 6.13 -7.89
C ASN A 240 14.23 5.30 -8.41
N THR A 241 13.16 5.20 -7.64
CA THR A 241 11.97 4.43 -7.98
C THR A 241 10.72 5.23 -7.58
N ILE A 242 9.79 5.39 -8.51
CA ILE A 242 8.47 5.95 -8.27
C ILE A 242 7.40 4.96 -8.71
N TYR A 243 6.34 4.84 -7.91
CA TYR A 243 5.14 4.11 -8.22
C TYR A 243 3.94 5.01 -8.01
N TRP A 244 3.48 5.64 -9.08
CA TRP A 244 2.52 6.74 -9.03
C TRP A 244 1.29 6.44 -9.90
N VAL A 245 0.18 7.11 -9.60
CA VAL A 245 -0.96 7.14 -10.51
C VAL A 245 -0.61 7.93 -11.79
N PRO A 246 -1.14 7.54 -12.97
CA PRO A 246 -0.94 8.25 -14.22
C PRO A 246 -1.18 9.76 -14.14
N SER A 247 -2.22 10.21 -13.43
CA SER A 247 -2.51 11.64 -13.26
C SER A 247 -1.34 12.42 -12.63
N ALA A 248 -0.61 11.83 -11.67
CA ALA A 248 0.56 12.44 -11.06
C ALA A 248 1.74 12.55 -12.05
N LEU A 249 1.96 11.52 -12.88
CA LEU A 249 2.96 11.56 -13.95
C LEU A 249 2.60 12.60 -15.03
N CYS A 250 1.31 12.73 -15.34
CA CYS A 250 0.80 13.69 -16.31
C CYS A 250 1.05 15.14 -15.89
N ILE A 251 1.07 15.46 -14.60
CA ILE A 251 1.42 16.81 -14.12
C ILE A 251 2.80 17.20 -14.64
N ILE A 252 3.81 16.37 -14.44
CA ILE A 252 5.19 16.64 -14.90
C ILE A 252 5.27 16.71 -16.43
N ALA A 253 4.59 15.78 -17.12
CA ALA A 253 4.61 15.74 -18.58
C ALA A 253 3.88 16.92 -19.24
N ASN A 254 2.70 17.30 -18.74
CA ASN A 254 1.90 18.38 -19.30
C ASN A 254 2.56 19.76 -19.12
N TRP A 255 3.24 19.97 -18.00
CA TRP A 255 3.99 21.18 -17.74
C TRP A 255 5.40 21.14 -18.36
N ARG A 256 5.76 20.03 -19.01
CA ARG A 256 7.07 19.81 -19.63
C ARG A 256 8.24 20.11 -18.68
N VAL A 257 8.07 19.72 -17.40
CA VAL A 257 8.98 20.08 -16.31
C VAL A 257 10.41 19.58 -16.57
N LEU A 258 10.54 18.41 -17.22
CA LEU A 258 11.84 17.81 -17.55
C LEU A 258 12.54 18.48 -18.77
N ASP A 259 11.95 19.53 -19.37
CA ASP A 259 12.63 20.38 -20.32
C ASP A 259 13.48 21.46 -19.61
N TYR A 260 13.17 21.76 -18.34
CA TYR A 260 13.78 22.79 -17.52
C TYR A 260 14.53 22.26 -16.31
N GLY A 261 14.28 20.99 -15.91
CA GLY A 261 14.91 20.32 -14.79
C GLY A 261 15.24 18.87 -15.11
N GLU A 262 16.07 18.25 -14.30
CA GLU A 262 16.57 16.90 -14.49
C GLU A 262 16.21 16.01 -13.30
N LEU A 263 15.84 14.74 -13.57
CA LEU A 263 15.72 13.67 -12.58
C LEU A 263 16.98 12.80 -12.63
N LYS A 264 17.94 13.07 -11.74
CA LYS A 264 19.28 12.48 -11.80
C LYS A 264 19.37 11.01 -11.42
N TYR A 265 18.43 10.54 -10.59
CA TYR A 265 18.54 9.22 -9.95
C TYR A 265 17.45 8.26 -10.37
N ILE A 266 16.35 8.70 -10.98
CA ILE A 266 15.22 7.84 -11.37
C ILE A 266 15.68 6.74 -12.33
N LYS A 267 15.42 5.50 -11.93
CA LYS A 267 15.69 4.29 -12.71
C LYS A 267 14.42 3.50 -13.04
N LYS A 268 13.36 3.68 -12.25
CA LYS A 268 12.09 2.95 -12.40
C LYS A 268 10.91 3.89 -12.25
N VAL A 269 10.01 3.84 -13.22
CA VAL A 269 8.75 4.58 -13.25
C VAL A 269 7.62 3.58 -13.42
N LEU A 270 7.01 3.21 -12.31
CA LEU A 270 5.89 2.27 -12.26
C LEU A 270 4.60 3.06 -12.10
N PHE A 271 3.51 2.63 -12.71
CA PHE A 271 2.23 3.33 -12.62
C PHE A 271 1.05 2.36 -12.69
N ALA A 272 -0.02 2.70 -11.98
CA ALA A 272 -1.26 1.92 -11.91
C ALA A 272 -2.47 2.77 -11.50
N GLY A 273 -3.65 2.17 -11.51
CA GLY A 273 -4.89 2.73 -10.96
C GLY A 273 -5.70 3.58 -11.93
N GLU A 274 -5.10 4.05 -13.02
CA GLU A 274 -5.75 4.86 -14.07
C GLU A 274 -5.20 4.48 -15.44
N VAL A 275 -5.88 4.89 -16.51
CA VAL A 275 -5.36 4.73 -17.86
C VAL A 275 -4.24 5.75 -18.08
N MET A 276 -3.05 5.27 -18.43
CA MET A 276 -1.91 6.13 -18.77
C MET A 276 -2.02 6.64 -20.21
N PRO A 277 -2.12 7.97 -20.43
CA PRO A 277 -2.12 8.54 -21.77
C PRO A 277 -0.75 8.35 -22.43
N THR A 278 -0.74 7.78 -23.62
CA THR A 278 0.49 7.39 -24.33
C THR A 278 1.38 8.58 -24.73
N ARG A 279 0.79 9.74 -25.02
CA ARG A 279 1.53 10.98 -25.28
C ARG A 279 2.38 11.39 -24.09
N GLN A 280 1.82 11.37 -22.87
CA GLN A 280 2.55 11.71 -21.65
C GLN A 280 3.58 10.65 -21.29
N LEU A 281 3.26 9.37 -21.51
CA LEU A 281 4.23 8.29 -21.33
C LEU A 281 5.42 8.44 -22.28
N ASN A 282 5.17 8.74 -23.57
CA ASN A 282 6.24 8.95 -24.54
C ASN A 282 7.17 10.12 -24.16
N TYR A 283 6.63 11.19 -23.56
CA TYR A 283 7.43 12.28 -23.02
C TYR A 283 8.39 11.78 -21.92
N TRP A 284 7.89 10.99 -20.97
CA TRP A 284 8.73 10.40 -19.93
C TRP A 284 9.81 9.47 -20.48
N ILE A 285 9.45 8.60 -21.44
CA ILE A 285 10.40 7.70 -22.12
C ILE A 285 11.49 8.49 -22.85
N GLU A 286 11.12 9.60 -23.49
CA GLU A 286 12.07 10.47 -24.19
C GLU A 286 13.06 11.14 -23.22
N LYS A 287 12.57 11.58 -22.06
CA LYS A 287 13.38 12.25 -21.05
C LYS A 287 14.25 11.32 -20.22
N LEU A 288 13.78 10.08 -20.01
CA LEU A 288 14.47 9.06 -19.21
C LEU A 288 14.60 7.74 -20.00
N PRO A 289 15.33 7.73 -21.13
CA PRO A 289 15.37 6.56 -22.02
C PRO A 289 16.07 5.33 -21.41
N TYR A 290 16.75 5.50 -20.29
CA TYR A 290 17.43 4.45 -19.54
C TYR A 290 16.57 3.86 -18.41
N ALA A 291 15.44 4.49 -18.09
CA ALA A 291 14.58 4.05 -17.00
C ALA A 291 13.65 2.90 -17.45
N LEU A 292 13.35 2.00 -16.51
CA LEU A 292 12.32 1.01 -16.70
C LEU A 292 10.95 1.67 -16.47
N PHE A 293 10.04 1.48 -17.44
CA PHE A 293 8.64 1.87 -17.30
C PHE A 293 7.76 0.63 -17.24
N ALA A 294 6.75 0.60 -16.36
CA ALA A 294 5.81 -0.49 -16.30
C ALA A 294 4.39 -0.02 -15.96
N ASN A 295 3.42 -0.52 -16.74
CA ASN A 295 1.99 -0.37 -16.49
C ASN A 295 1.53 -1.56 -15.64
N LEU A 296 0.98 -1.31 -14.46
CA LEU A 296 0.51 -2.30 -13.53
C LEU A 296 -1.00 -2.18 -13.39
N PHE A 297 -1.67 -3.33 -13.25
CA PHE A 297 -3.12 -3.36 -13.11
C PHE A 297 -3.53 -4.40 -12.07
N GLY A 298 -4.47 -4.01 -11.21
CA GLY A 298 -5.12 -4.89 -10.25
C GLY A 298 -6.07 -4.12 -9.33
N PRO A 299 -7.08 -4.79 -8.79
CA PRO A 299 -7.95 -4.25 -7.76
C PRO A 299 -7.35 -4.47 -6.36
N THR A 300 -7.89 -3.79 -5.36
CA THR A 300 -7.52 -3.95 -3.94
C THR A 300 -7.64 -5.40 -3.47
N GLU A 301 -8.54 -6.16 -4.05
CA GLU A 301 -8.81 -7.57 -3.78
C GLU A 301 -7.69 -8.52 -4.23
N THR A 302 -6.75 -8.03 -5.03
CA THR A 302 -5.53 -8.77 -5.39
C THR A 302 -4.29 -8.24 -4.64
N THR A 303 -4.48 -7.74 -3.41
CA THR A 303 -3.50 -7.02 -2.59
C THR A 303 -3.18 -5.65 -3.19
N ASP A 304 -2.81 -5.58 -4.46
CA ASP A 304 -2.65 -4.36 -5.26
C ASP A 304 -2.72 -4.68 -6.77
N ILE A 305 -1.82 -5.53 -7.29
CA ILE A 305 -1.65 -5.79 -8.73
C ILE A 305 -1.78 -7.26 -9.05
N CYS A 306 -2.45 -7.61 -10.16
CA CYS A 306 -2.54 -8.98 -10.69
C CYS A 306 -1.91 -9.14 -12.07
N THR A 307 -1.75 -8.05 -12.84
CA THR A 307 -1.06 -8.08 -14.14
C THR A 307 -0.11 -6.90 -14.30
N TYR A 308 0.90 -7.05 -15.13
CA TYR A 308 1.87 -5.99 -15.43
C TYR A 308 2.38 -6.06 -16.85
N TYR A 309 2.68 -4.90 -17.42
CA TYR A 309 3.32 -4.76 -18.72
C TYR A 309 4.56 -3.88 -18.61
N ILE A 310 5.73 -4.45 -18.92
CA ILE A 310 6.97 -3.66 -19.04
C ILE A 310 6.95 -2.97 -20.38
N VAL A 311 7.04 -1.64 -20.36
CA VAL A 311 6.97 -0.81 -21.55
C VAL A 311 8.29 -0.97 -22.32
N ASP A 312 8.20 -1.51 -23.53
CA ASP A 312 9.34 -1.88 -24.38
C ASP A 312 9.49 -0.98 -25.63
N ARG A 313 8.55 -0.07 -25.84
CA ARG A 313 8.51 0.82 -26.99
C ARG A 313 7.77 2.13 -26.72
N LYS A 314 7.89 3.08 -27.63
CA LYS A 314 6.96 4.22 -27.71
C LYS A 314 5.65 3.79 -28.34
N PHE A 315 4.58 4.46 -27.99
CA PHE A 315 3.22 4.20 -28.49
C PHE A 315 2.75 5.34 -29.39
N LYS A 316 1.85 5.05 -30.34
CA LYS A 316 1.17 6.10 -31.08
C LYS A 316 0.22 6.87 -30.16
N ASP A 317 -0.01 8.14 -30.45
CA ASP A 317 -0.97 8.94 -29.68
C ASP A 317 -2.36 8.27 -29.73
N GLY A 318 -2.96 8.07 -28.55
CA GLY A 318 -4.26 7.39 -28.43
C GLY A 318 -4.24 5.86 -28.51
N GLU A 319 -3.07 5.25 -28.71
CA GLU A 319 -2.93 3.80 -28.64
C GLU A 319 -3.12 3.33 -27.17
N THR A 320 -3.84 2.25 -26.97
CA THR A 320 -4.09 1.70 -25.63
C THR A 320 -2.88 0.90 -25.14
N LEU A 321 -2.46 1.15 -23.90
CA LEU A 321 -1.45 0.33 -23.23
C LEU A 321 -2.04 -1.02 -22.81
N PRO A 322 -1.33 -2.13 -23.05
CA PRO A 322 -1.72 -3.43 -22.50
C PRO A 322 -1.67 -3.42 -20.96
N ILE A 323 -2.55 -4.21 -20.33
CA ILE A 323 -2.38 -4.55 -18.89
C ILE A 323 -1.35 -5.66 -18.68
N GLY A 324 -0.90 -6.27 -19.78
CA GLY A 324 0.22 -7.20 -19.82
C GLY A 324 -0.12 -8.64 -19.43
N ARG A 325 0.77 -9.25 -18.64
CA ARG A 325 0.69 -10.65 -18.20
C ARG A 325 0.46 -10.76 -16.72
N ALA A 326 -0.01 -11.94 -16.27
CA ALA A 326 -0.16 -12.26 -14.86
C ALA A 326 1.16 -12.09 -14.08
N CYS A 327 1.03 -11.64 -12.84
CA CYS A 327 2.12 -11.67 -11.86
C CYS A 327 2.50 -13.12 -11.53
N ASP A 328 3.74 -13.36 -11.11
CA ASP A 328 4.13 -14.68 -10.65
C ASP A 328 3.29 -15.11 -9.44
N ASN A 329 2.95 -16.40 -9.35
CA ASN A 329 2.06 -16.93 -8.34
C ASN A 329 0.61 -16.37 -8.37
N CYS A 330 0.23 -15.81 -9.53
CA CYS A 330 -1.10 -15.38 -9.89
C CYS A 330 -1.45 -15.94 -11.27
N ASP A 331 -2.68 -16.37 -11.45
CA ASP A 331 -3.23 -16.73 -12.75
C ASP A 331 -4.40 -15.80 -13.03
N VAL A 332 -4.46 -15.26 -14.24
CA VAL A 332 -5.58 -14.42 -14.69
C VAL A 332 -6.20 -15.03 -15.93
N PHE A 333 -7.52 -15.01 -15.98
CA PHE A 333 -8.29 -15.55 -17.10
C PHE A 333 -9.58 -14.74 -17.29
N VAL A 334 -10.12 -14.80 -18.50
CA VAL A 334 -11.36 -14.10 -18.85
C VAL A 334 -12.47 -15.15 -18.99
N LEU A 335 -13.59 -14.93 -18.31
CA LEU A 335 -14.80 -15.74 -18.46
C LEU A 335 -15.88 -14.95 -19.20
N LYS A 336 -16.57 -15.63 -20.11
CA LYS A 336 -17.78 -15.13 -20.75
C LYS A 336 -18.97 -15.25 -19.79
N GLU A 337 -20.11 -14.64 -20.13
CA GLU A 337 -21.35 -14.71 -19.34
C GLU A 337 -21.84 -16.14 -19.10
N ASP A 338 -21.54 -17.07 -20.00
CA ASP A 338 -21.88 -18.49 -19.89
C ASP A 338 -20.92 -19.28 -18.97
N GLY A 339 -19.93 -18.62 -18.37
CA GLY A 339 -18.92 -19.22 -17.50
C GLY A 339 -17.78 -19.95 -18.23
N THR A 340 -17.78 -19.96 -19.56
CA THR A 340 -16.68 -20.55 -20.34
C THR A 340 -15.51 -19.58 -20.48
N LYS A 341 -14.28 -20.11 -20.60
CA LYS A 341 -13.09 -19.29 -20.84
C LYS A 341 -13.17 -18.61 -22.22
N ALA A 342 -12.95 -17.30 -22.23
CA ALA A 342 -12.86 -16.54 -23.47
C ALA A 342 -11.59 -16.92 -24.24
N LYS A 343 -11.72 -17.00 -25.57
CA LYS A 343 -10.58 -17.16 -26.48
C LYS A 343 -9.98 -15.80 -26.82
N THR A 344 -8.81 -15.81 -27.44
CA THR A 344 -8.18 -14.57 -27.92
C THR A 344 -9.12 -13.80 -28.86
N GLY A 345 -9.35 -12.53 -28.53
CA GLY A 345 -10.27 -11.65 -29.26
C GLY A 345 -11.72 -11.68 -28.78
N GLU A 346 -12.09 -12.55 -27.83
CA GLU A 346 -13.41 -12.55 -27.18
C GLU A 346 -13.39 -11.69 -25.92
N GLU A 347 -14.50 -11.02 -25.64
CA GLU A 347 -14.71 -10.21 -24.44
C GLU A 347 -15.29 -11.05 -23.29
N GLY A 348 -15.03 -10.60 -22.05
CA GLY A 348 -15.59 -11.20 -20.85
C GLY A 348 -15.07 -10.52 -19.59
N GLU A 349 -15.42 -11.05 -18.44
CA GLU A 349 -14.98 -10.56 -17.12
C GLU A 349 -13.63 -11.16 -16.75
N LEU A 350 -12.71 -10.30 -16.25
CA LEU A 350 -11.38 -10.71 -15.82
C LEU A 350 -11.43 -11.28 -14.40
N TYR A 351 -10.92 -12.49 -14.25
CA TYR A 351 -10.77 -13.19 -12.98
C TYR A 351 -9.31 -13.41 -12.64
N ALA A 352 -9.02 -13.39 -11.34
CA ALA A 352 -7.69 -13.70 -10.82
C ALA A 352 -7.78 -14.81 -9.76
N ARG A 353 -6.77 -15.69 -9.73
CA ARG A 353 -6.52 -16.62 -8.63
C ARG A 353 -5.04 -16.61 -8.26
N GLY A 354 -4.75 -16.79 -6.97
CA GLY A 354 -3.36 -16.78 -6.52
C GLY A 354 -3.23 -16.57 -5.02
N SER A 355 -1.98 -16.57 -4.56
CA SER A 355 -1.67 -16.49 -3.12
C SER A 355 -1.86 -15.10 -2.52
N PHE A 356 -1.95 -14.05 -3.33
CA PHE A 356 -2.13 -12.67 -2.86
C PHE A 356 -3.55 -12.13 -3.05
N LEU A 357 -4.54 -13.02 -3.15
CA LEU A 357 -5.94 -12.62 -3.08
C LEU A 357 -6.33 -12.20 -1.67
N ALA A 358 -7.26 -11.24 -1.59
CA ALA A 358 -7.92 -10.88 -0.36
C ALA A 358 -8.76 -12.06 0.18
N MET A 359 -8.93 -12.09 1.49
CA MET A 359 -9.76 -13.07 2.20
C MET A 359 -11.26 -12.86 1.95
N GLY A 360 -11.63 -11.71 1.40
CA GLY A 360 -13.00 -11.25 1.17
C GLY A 360 -13.23 -9.85 1.73
N TYR A 361 -14.51 -9.47 1.86
CA TYR A 361 -14.89 -8.17 2.40
C TYR A 361 -15.31 -8.29 3.86
N TYR A 362 -14.69 -7.46 4.71
CA TYR A 362 -14.94 -7.47 6.15
C TYR A 362 -16.41 -7.20 6.48
N ASN A 363 -16.99 -8.04 7.33
CA ASN A 363 -18.41 -8.01 7.72
C ASN A 363 -19.39 -7.97 6.53
N ASN A 364 -19.02 -8.52 5.36
CA ASN A 364 -19.87 -8.53 4.18
C ASN A 364 -19.77 -9.87 3.42
N PRO A 365 -20.36 -10.96 3.95
CA PRO A 365 -20.28 -12.27 3.31
C PRO A 365 -21.00 -12.35 1.97
N GLU A 366 -22.09 -11.60 1.78
CA GLU A 366 -22.83 -11.56 0.52
C GLU A 366 -21.98 -11.01 -0.63
N LYS A 367 -21.33 -9.86 -0.42
CA LYS A 367 -20.42 -9.29 -1.42
C LYS A 367 -19.18 -10.15 -1.63
N THR A 368 -18.70 -10.82 -0.58
CA THR A 368 -17.58 -11.78 -0.70
C THR A 368 -17.97 -12.93 -1.62
N ALA A 369 -19.14 -13.53 -1.42
CA ALA A 369 -19.64 -14.60 -2.26
C ALA A 369 -19.86 -14.16 -3.71
N ALA A 370 -20.40 -12.95 -3.91
CA ALA A 370 -20.63 -12.39 -5.25
C ALA A 370 -19.34 -12.11 -6.05
N ALA A 371 -18.23 -11.80 -5.32
CA ALA A 371 -16.93 -11.55 -5.94
C ALA A 371 -16.08 -12.82 -6.12
N SER A 372 -16.56 -13.97 -5.65
CA SER A 372 -15.82 -15.23 -5.65
C SER A 372 -16.48 -16.25 -6.58
N ILE A 373 -15.67 -16.99 -7.34
CA ILE A 373 -16.15 -18.14 -8.10
C ILE A 373 -15.70 -19.41 -7.37
N SER A 374 -16.60 -20.42 -7.34
CA SER A 374 -16.23 -21.73 -6.82
C SER A 374 -15.12 -22.37 -7.68
N PRO A 375 -14.07 -22.98 -7.09
CA PRO A 375 -13.06 -23.71 -7.85
C PRO A 375 -13.63 -24.80 -8.77
N SER A 376 -14.76 -25.40 -8.40
CA SER A 376 -15.46 -26.41 -9.20
C SER A 376 -16.08 -25.85 -10.50
N SER A 377 -16.23 -24.54 -10.62
CA SER A 377 -16.73 -23.88 -11.85
C SER A 377 -15.64 -23.57 -12.88
N ILE A 378 -14.35 -23.81 -12.52
CA ILE A 378 -13.19 -23.41 -13.35
C ILE A 378 -12.49 -24.65 -13.98
N LEU A 379 -12.81 -25.85 -13.49
CA LEU A 379 -12.28 -27.13 -13.99
C LEU A 379 -13.20 -27.69 -15.08
#